data_8adbda6431c1e59c2cdbab328cf87d8b
#
_entry.id   8adbda6431c1e59c2cdbab328cf87d8b
#
_cell.length_a   1.000
_cell.length_b   1.000
_cell.length_c   1.000
_cell.angle_alpha   90.00
_cell.angle_beta   90.00
_cell.angle_gamma   90.00
#
_symmetry.space_group_name_H-M   'P 1'
#
loop_
_entity.id
_entity.type
_entity.pdbx_description
1 polymer ?
#
loop_
_entity_poly.entity_id
_entity_poly.type
_entity_poly.pdbx_seq_one_letter_code
_entity_poly.pdbx_strand_id
1 'polypeptide(L)'
;MRSESFRKGLKDGLPIGLGYFAVSFTFGMMAVADGLSIWQAVLISLTNVTSAGQFAGLDIMVMSGSYWEMALTQLIINLRYCLMSFSLAQKFRRDESPVHRYIAAFGVTDEIFGISASQPGKVSAFYNYGAMCVAIPGWVLGTLAGAISGNLLPDFMMSALSVAIYGMFLAIIIPPAKQNKAVLAVAVSYTHLTLPTIVYMCRSRWSPDH
;
A
#
# COMPACT_ATOMS: atom_id res chain seq x y z
N MET A 1 12.40 -21.68 16.18
CA MET A 1 12.31 -21.42 14.71
C MET A 1 11.04 -20.67 14.28
N ARG A 2 9.81 -21.25 14.40
CA ARG A 2 8.58 -20.52 13.97
C ARG A 2 8.33 -19.24 14.78
N SER A 3 8.43 -19.33 16.11
CA SER A 3 8.27 -18.17 17.02
C SER A 3 9.32 -17.08 16.80
N GLU A 4 10.55 -17.45 16.53
CA GLU A 4 11.63 -16.49 16.24
C GLU A 4 11.42 -15.78 14.91
N SER A 5 11.01 -16.52 13.86
CA SER A 5 10.66 -15.94 12.58
C SER A 5 9.50 -14.94 12.72
N PHE A 6 8.46 -15.30 13.47
CA PHE A 6 7.33 -14.43 13.75
C PHE A 6 7.75 -13.15 14.51
N ARG A 7 8.54 -13.30 15.58
CA ARG A 7 9.04 -12.15 16.35
C ARG A 7 9.93 -11.23 15.52
N LYS A 8 10.75 -11.81 14.63
CA LYS A 8 11.55 -11.03 13.68
C LYS A 8 10.67 -10.27 12.72
N GLY A 9 9.65 -10.94 12.15
CA GLY A 9 8.68 -10.30 11.28
C GLY A 9 7.92 -9.14 11.96
N LEU A 10 7.54 -9.30 13.23
CA LEU A 10 6.95 -8.22 14.03
C LEU A 10 7.87 -6.99 14.13
N LYS A 11 9.15 -7.22 14.44
CA LYS A 11 10.12 -6.13 14.56
C LYS A 11 10.37 -5.41 13.23
N ASP A 12 10.58 -6.19 12.17
CA ASP A 12 10.87 -5.66 10.84
C ASP A 12 9.61 -4.99 10.22
N GLY A 13 8.42 -5.42 10.64
CA GLY A 13 7.13 -4.86 10.24
C GLY A 13 6.74 -3.57 10.98
N LEU A 14 7.34 -3.25 12.12
CA LEU A 14 6.96 -2.10 12.93
C LEU A 14 7.10 -0.76 12.19
N PRO A 15 8.21 -0.46 11.50
CA PRO A 15 8.31 0.75 10.68
C PRO A 15 7.27 0.81 9.56
N ILE A 16 6.92 -0.36 8.97
CA ILE A 16 5.89 -0.46 7.93
C ILE A 16 4.52 -0.09 8.51
N GLY A 17 4.16 -0.66 9.67
CA GLY A 17 2.90 -0.34 10.33
C GLY A 17 2.73 1.14 10.68
N LEU A 18 3.81 1.79 11.13
CA LEU A 18 3.81 3.23 11.39
C LEU A 18 3.64 4.06 10.11
N GLY A 19 4.34 3.70 9.04
CA GLY A 19 4.19 4.34 7.73
C GLY A 19 2.77 4.14 7.18
N TYR A 20 2.24 2.95 7.31
CA TYR A 20 0.87 2.61 6.90
C TYR A 20 -0.18 3.40 7.67
N PHE A 21 0.00 3.59 8.96
CA PHE A 21 -0.89 4.41 9.76
C PHE A 21 -0.99 5.85 9.21
N ALA A 22 0.13 6.46 8.87
CA ALA A 22 0.15 7.83 8.32
C ALA A 22 -0.56 7.93 6.96
N VAL A 23 -0.29 6.98 6.06
CA VAL A 23 -0.89 6.96 4.72
C VAL A 23 -2.38 6.66 4.77
N SER A 24 -2.78 5.65 5.53
CA SER A 24 -4.19 5.25 5.65
C SER A 24 -5.02 6.26 6.43
N PHE A 25 -4.41 7.05 7.30
CA PHE A 25 -5.06 8.19 7.93
C PHE A 25 -5.56 9.20 6.88
N THR A 26 -4.72 9.52 5.88
CA THR A 26 -5.12 10.38 4.76
C THR A 26 -6.28 9.75 3.97
N PHE A 27 -6.22 8.43 3.69
CA PHE A 27 -7.31 7.72 3.03
C PHE A 27 -8.62 7.84 3.81
N GLY A 28 -8.58 7.62 5.13
CA GLY A 28 -9.76 7.70 6.00
C GLY A 28 -10.43 9.07 5.95
N MET A 29 -9.64 10.14 5.99
CA MET A 29 -10.14 11.51 5.86
C MET A 29 -10.78 11.78 4.50
N MET A 30 -10.08 11.41 3.42
CA MET A 30 -10.58 11.60 2.05
C MET A 30 -11.88 10.82 1.83
N ALA A 31 -11.94 9.57 2.25
CA ALA A 31 -13.13 8.74 2.11
C ALA A 31 -14.36 9.37 2.76
N VAL A 32 -14.22 9.93 3.96
CA VAL A 32 -15.34 10.60 4.66
C VAL A 32 -15.67 11.96 4.02
N ALA A 33 -14.67 12.72 3.60
CA ALA A 33 -14.87 13.99 2.90
C ALA A 33 -15.62 13.78 1.57
N ASP A 34 -15.37 12.67 0.90
CA ASP A 34 -16.03 12.25 -0.34
C ASP A 34 -17.39 11.54 -0.11
N GLY A 35 -17.89 11.50 1.13
CA GLY A 35 -19.23 11.05 1.49
C GLY A 35 -19.37 9.59 1.90
N LEU A 36 -18.26 8.83 2.04
CA LEU A 36 -18.31 7.47 2.59
C LEU A 36 -18.53 7.53 4.11
N SER A 37 -19.27 6.55 4.63
CA SER A 37 -19.35 6.38 6.09
C SER A 37 -18.02 5.83 6.65
N ILE A 38 -17.77 6.12 7.94
CA ILE A 38 -16.57 5.62 8.64
C ILE A 38 -16.44 4.09 8.48
N TRP A 39 -17.56 3.37 8.62
CA TRP A 39 -17.57 1.91 8.50
C TRP A 39 -17.21 1.43 7.08
N GLN A 40 -17.67 2.12 6.04
CA GLN A 40 -17.30 1.81 4.66
C GLN A 40 -15.79 1.99 4.43
N ALA A 41 -15.24 3.11 4.88
CA ALA A 41 -13.81 3.37 4.77
C ALA A 41 -12.97 2.31 5.50
N VAL A 42 -13.35 1.95 6.72
CA VAL A 42 -12.67 0.92 7.52
C VAL A 42 -12.80 -0.46 6.87
N LEU A 43 -13.99 -0.82 6.35
CA LEU A 43 -14.21 -2.10 5.70
C LEU A 43 -13.36 -2.23 4.42
N ILE A 44 -13.29 -1.17 3.61
CA ILE A 44 -12.41 -1.12 2.44
C ILE A 44 -10.95 -1.36 2.87
N SER A 45 -10.48 -0.71 3.91
CA SER A 45 -9.11 -0.87 4.40
C SER A 45 -8.83 -2.24 5.00
N LEU A 46 -9.82 -2.88 5.60
CA LEU A 46 -9.67 -4.23 6.16
C LEU A 46 -9.61 -5.31 5.06
N THR A 47 -10.40 -5.15 4.01
CA THR A 47 -10.52 -6.14 2.92
C THR A 47 -9.53 -5.90 1.79
N ASN A 48 -9.02 -4.69 1.66
CA ASN A 48 -8.18 -4.27 0.54
C ASN A 48 -6.97 -3.46 1.03
N VAL A 49 -5.89 -4.14 1.36
CA VAL A 49 -4.64 -3.52 1.85
C VAL A 49 -3.76 -3.11 0.66
N THR A 50 -4.29 -2.30 -0.25
CA THR A 50 -3.57 -1.81 -1.43
C THR A 50 -3.72 -0.30 -1.53
N SER A 51 -2.74 0.46 -1.07
CA SER A 51 -2.82 1.92 -1.00
C SER A 51 -3.30 2.56 -2.32
N ALA A 52 -2.57 2.40 -3.40
CA ALA A 52 -2.91 2.96 -4.71
C ALA A 52 -4.28 2.50 -5.22
N GLY A 53 -4.62 1.21 -5.02
CA GLY A 53 -5.91 0.66 -5.41
C GLY A 53 -7.08 1.27 -4.63
N GLN A 54 -6.91 1.55 -3.32
CA GLN A 54 -7.96 2.18 -2.52
C GLN A 54 -8.24 3.62 -2.93
N PHE A 55 -7.21 4.42 -3.17
CA PHE A 55 -7.38 5.80 -3.65
C PHE A 55 -8.04 5.83 -5.03
N ALA A 56 -7.56 5.01 -5.98
CA ALA A 56 -8.17 4.90 -7.30
C ALA A 56 -9.62 4.38 -7.23
N GLY A 57 -9.89 3.44 -6.33
CA GLY A 57 -11.24 2.94 -6.10
C GLY A 57 -12.17 3.99 -5.52
N LEU A 58 -11.68 4.82 -4.60
CA LEU A 58 -12.43 5.94 -4.04
C LEU A 58 -12.79 6.94 -5.14
N ASP A 59 -11.83 7.33 -5.98
CA ASP A 59 -12.05 8.25 -7.09
C ASP A 59 -13.16 7.74 -8.05
N ILE A 60 -13.12 6.45 -8.42
CA ILE A 60 -14.12 5.84 -9.29
C ILE A 60 -15.52 5.83 -8.62
N MET A 61 -15.58 5.54 -7.31
CA MET A 61 -16.85 5.57 -6.57
C MET A 61 -17.45 6.98 -6.53
N VAL A 62 -16.64 7.99 -6.26
CA VAL A 62 -17.06 9.41 -6.22
C VAL A 62 -17.55 9.89 -7.58
N MET A 63 -16.85 9.51 -8.65
CA MET A 63 -17.25 9.84 -10.03
C MET A 63 -18.42 9.01 -10.55
N SER A 64 -19.00 8.14 -9.72
CA SER A 64 -20.07 7.21 -10.13
C SER A 64 -19.67 6.35 -11.35
N GLY A 65 -18.39 5.97 -11.40
CA GLY A 65 -17.82 5.14 -12.46
C GLY A 65 -18.43 3.74 -12.50
N SER A 66 -18.27 3.07 -13.62
CA SER A 66 -18.84 1.74 -13.82
C SER A 66 -18.11 0.66 -13.04
N TYR A 67 -18.80 -0.44 -12.72
CA TYR A 67 -18.16 -1.61 -12.10
C TYR A 67 -17.04 -2.22 -12.96
N TRP A 68 -17.14 -2.12 -14.28
CA TRP A 68 -16.11 -2.56 -15.20
C TRP A 68 -14.83 -1.70 -15.10
N GLU A 69 -15.02 -0.40 -15.00
CA GLU A 69 -13.91 0.54 -14.79
C GLU A 69 -13.20 0.25 -13.46
N MET A 70 -13.97 0.04 -12.39
CA MET A 70 -13.43 -0.38 -11.09
C MET A 70 -12.64 -1.69 -11.22
N ALA A 71 -13.22 -2.72 -11.84
CA ALA A 71 -12.58 -4.02 -11.97
C ALA A 71 -11.29 -3.96 -12.79
N LEU A 72 -11.30 -3.26 -13.92
CA LEU A 72 -10.12 -3.10 -14.77
C LEU A 72 -9.02 -2.29 -14.08
N THR A 73 -9.38 -1.19 -13.44
CA THR A 73 -8.43 -0.35 -12.72
C THR A 73 -7.78 -1.14 -11.58
N GLN A 74 -8.57 -1.87 -10.77
CA GLN A 74 -8.05 -2.71 -9.70
C GLN A 74 -7.16 -3.84 -10.24
N LEU A 75 -7.56 -4.48 -11.34
CA LEU A 75 -6.74 -5.52 -11.97
C LEU A 75 -5.38 -4.97 -12.40
N ILE A 76 -5.36 -3.83 -13.10
CA ILE A 76 -4.11 -3.23 -13.62
C ILE A 76 -3.21 -2.79 -12.47
N ILE A 77 -3.73 -2.06 -11.49
CA ILE A 77 -2.95 -1.55 -10.36
C ILE A 77 -2.37 -2.71 -9.53
N ASN A 78 -3.16 -3.77 -9.33
CA ASN A 78 -2.79 -4.88 -8.45
C ASN A 78 -2.07 -6.03 -9.19
N LEU A 79 -1.88 -5.97 -10.50
CA LEU A 79 -1.16 -6.99 -11.28
C LEU A 79 0.26 -7.22 -10.74
N ARG A 80 0.92 -6.21 -10.24
CA ARG A 80 2.22 -6.30 -9.56
C ARG A 80 2.24 -7.28 -8.40
N TYR A 81 1.12 -7.39 -7.65
CA TYR A 81 1.03 -8.34 -6.53
C TYR A 81 1.07 -9.80 -6.98
N CYS A 82 0.58 -10.10 -8.18
CA CYS A 82 0.77 -11.41 -8.80
C CYS A 82 2.26 -11.75 -8.95
N LEU A 83 3.03 -10.84 -9.55
CA LEU A 83 4.47 -11.04 -9.77
C LEU A 83 5.24 -11.17 -8.45
N MET A 84 4.92 -10.33 -7.47
CA MET A 84 5.51 -10.40 -6.13
C MET A 84 5.17 -11.71 -5.42
N SER A 85 3.92 -12.16 -5.52
CA SER A 85 3.47 -13.42 -4.93
C SER A 85 4.16 -14.63 -5.57
N PHE A 86 4.34 -14.64 -6.89
CA PHE A 86 5.12 -15.69 -7.57
C PHE A 86 6.57 -15.71 -7.12
N SER A 87 7.21 -14.56 -7.03
CA SER A 87 8.58 -14.44 -6.56
C SER A 87 8.72 -14.91 -5.10
N LEU A 88 7.81 -14.46 -4.23
CA LEU A 88 7.82 -14.81 -2.82
C LEU A 88 7.51 -16.30 -2.59
N ALA A 89 6.62 -16.89 -3.40
CA ALA A 89 6.31 -18.31 -3.33
C ALA A 89 7.54 -19.21 -3.59
N GLN A 90 8.46 -18.76 -4.43
CA GLN A 90 9.73 -19.46 -4.65
C GLN A 90 10.69 -19.32 -3.47
N LYS A 91 10.57 -18.26 -2.68
CA LYS A 91 11.42 -17.97 -1.53
C LYS A 91 10.94 -18.64 -0.25
N PHE A 92 9.67 -19.02 -0.17
CA PHE A 92 9.14 -19.74 1.00
C PHE A 92 9.76 -21.12 1.18
N ARG A 93 9.84 -21.54 2.43
CA ARG A 93 10.27 -22.88 2.82
C ARG A 93 9.29 -23.92 2.30
N ARG A 94 9.83 -25.02 1.76
CA ARG A 94 9.01 -26.11 1.19
C ARG A 94 8.46 -27.08 2.24
N ASP A 95 9.04 -27.07 3.43
CA ASP A 95 8.65 -27.90 4.58
C ASP A 95 7.41 -27.36 5.33
N GLU A 96 6.93 -26.17 4.97
CA GLU A 96 5.70 -25.60 5.53
C GLU A 96 4.49 -25.92 4.66
N SER A 97 3.32 -26.09 5.31
CA SER A 97 2.06 -26.40 4.62
C SER A 97 1.75 -25.35 3.54
N PRO A 98 1.27 -25.76 2.35
CA PRO A 98 0.88 -24.84 1.29
C PRO A 98 -0.15 -23.77 1.71
N VAL A 99 -1.02 -24.12 2.69
CA VAL A 99 -2.03 -23.18 3.22
C VAL A 99 -1.40 -21.89 3.74
N HIS A 100 -0.22 -21.98 4.36
CA HIS A 100 0.49 -20.78 4.84
C HIS A 100 0.87 -19.81 3.72
N ARG A 101 1.06 -20.31 2.50
CA ARG A 101 1.36 -19.45 1.34
C ARG A 101 0.15 -18.65 0.91
N TYR A 102 -1.04 -19.25 0.94
CA TYR A 102 -2.28 -18.53 0.60
C TYR A 102 -2.61 -17.46 1.64
N ILE A 103 -2.44 -17.75 2.92
CA ILE A 103 -2.66 -16.77 3.99
C ILE A 103 -1.62 -15.62 3.87
N ALA A 104 -0.34 -15.95 3.63
CA ALA A 104 0.69 -14.95 3.43
C ALA A 104 0.43 -14.08 2.19
N ALA A 105 -0.16 -14.66 1.12
CA ALA A 105 -0.49 -13.95 -0.11
C ALA A 105 -1.50 -12.82 0.11
N PHE A 106 -2.44 -12.95 1.05
CA PHE A 106 -3.39 -11.89 1.40
C PHE A 106 -2.70 -10.60 1.88
N GLY A 107 -1.59 -10.75 2.61
CA GLY A 107 -0.86 -9.59 3.16
C GLY A 107 0.40 -9.24 2.38
N VAL A 108 0.55 -9.70 1.14
CA VAL A 108 1.67 -9.26 0.30
C VAL A 108 1.43 -7.83 -0.15
N THR A 109 2.27 -6.93 0.37
CA THR A 109 2.38 -5.54 -0.06
C THR A 109 3.80 -5.29 -0.55
N ASP A 110 4.06 -4.14 -1.17
CA ASP A 110 5.39 -3.79 -1.68
C ASP A 110 6.45 -3.86 -0.56
N GLU A 111 6.10 -3.36 0.62
CA GLU A 111 6.99 -3.28 1.78
C GLU A 111 7.22 -4.66 2.41
N ILE A 112 6.16 -5.43 2.63
CA ILE A 112 6.27 -6.79 3.20
C ILE A 112 7.02 -7.70 2.22
N PHE A 113 6.79 -7.55 0.91
CA PHE A 113 7.59 -8.22 -0.11
C PHE A 113 9.06 -7.79 -0.01
N GLY A 114 9.34 -6.49 0.08
CA GLY A 114 10.68 -5.94 0.16
C GLY A 114 11.49 -6.50 1.32
N ILE A 115 10.94 -6.49 2.55
CA ILE A 115 11.61 -7.03 3.72
C ILE A 115 11.76 -8.56 3.66
N SER A 116 10.80 -9.27 3.07
CA SER A 116 10.84 -10.73 2.93
C SER A 116 11.83 -11.16 1.84
N ALA A 117 11.86 -10.44 0.72
CA ALA A 117 12.80 -10.69 -0.37
C ALA A 117 14.25 -10.43 0.06
N SER A 118 14.48 -9.48 0.94
CA SER A 118 15.80 -9.12 1.47
C SER A 118 16.36 -10.13 2.49
N GLN A 119 15.52 -11.04 3.05
CA GLN A 119 16.00 -12.03 3.99
C GLN A 119 16.98 -13.01 3.31
N PRO A 120 18.05 -13.43 3.97
CA PRO A 120 18.97 -14.43 3.43
C PRO A 120 18.29 -15.82 3.36
N GLY A 121 18.47 -16.53 2.25
CA GLY A 121 17.97 -17.89 2.06
C GLY A 121 16.47 -18.00 1.96
N LYS A 122 15.90 -19.12 2.42
CA LYS A 122 14.46 -19.38 2.43
C LYS A 122 13.78 -18.72 3.63
N VAL A 123 12.60 -18.16 3.41
CA VAL A 123 11.82 -17.45 4.41
C VAL A 123 10.67 -18.33 4.90
N SER A 124 10.41 -18.30 6.19
CA SER A 124 9.22 -18.93 6.78
C SER A 124 7.99 -18.03 6.57
N ALA A 125 6.83 -18.62 6.28
CA ALA A 125 5.56 -17.90 6.22
C ALA A 125 5.23 -17.19 7.54
N PHE A 126 5.73 -17.70 8.68
CA PHE A 126 5.56 -17.07 9.99
C PHE A 126 6.26 -15.71 10.11
N TYR A 127 7.32 -15.48 9.35
CA TYR A 127 7.93 -14.15 9.25
C TYR A 127 6.95 -13.14 8.64
N ASN A 128 6.31 -13.51 7.53
CA ASN A 128 5.29 -12.67 6.89
C ASN A 128 4.10 -12.42 7.83
N TYR A 129 3.66 -13.43 8.58
CA TYR A 129 2.60 -13.25 9.57
C TYR A 129 2.96 -12.22 10.64
N GLY A 130 4.21 -12.25 11.12
CA GLY A 130 4.70 -11.23 12.05
C GLY A 130 4.61 -9.82 11.47
N ALA A 131 5.04 -9.63 10.23
CA ALA A 131 4.96 -8.34 9.54
C ALA A 131 3.49 -7.90 9.30
N MET A 132 2.63 -8.82 8.84
CA MET A 132 1.20 -8.58 8.62
C MET A 132 0.47 -8.18 9.91
N CYS A 133 0.80 -8.81 11.04
CA CYS A 133 0.19 -8.50 12.34
C CYS A 133 0.45 -7.08 12.84
N VAL A 134 1.40 -6.37 12.26
CA VAL A 134 1.66 -4.96 12.56
C VAL A 134 1.16 -4.07 11.42
N ALA A 135 1.45 -4.44 10.18
CA ALA A 135 1.12 -3.64 9.02
C ALA A 135 -0.39 -3.48 8.81
N ILE A 136 -1.16 -4.58 8.84
CA ILE A 136 -2.61 -4.55 8.62
C ILE A 136 -3.35 -3.77 9.71
N PRO A 137 -3.13 -4.01 11.01
CA PRO A 137 -3.72 -3.17 12.04
C PRO A 137 -3.30 -1.71 11.94
N GLY A 138 -2.03 -1.42 11.60
CA GLY A 138 -1.56 -0.06 11.35
C GLY A 138 -2.38 0.62 10.26
N TRP A 139 -2.62 -0.08 9.16
CA TRP A 139 -3.43 0.41 8.05
C TRP A 139 -4.89 0.67 8.45
N VAL A 140 -5.53 -0.29 9.10
CA VAL A 140 -6.95 -0.18 9.50
C VAL A 140 -7.15 0.89 10.58
N LEU A 141 -6.27 0.94 11.59
CA LEU A 141 -6.34 1.94 12.65
C LEU A 141 -6.05 3.35 12.13
N GLY A 142 -5.14 3.50 11.17
CA GLY A 142 -4.90 4.79 10.53
C GLY A 142 -6.14 5.27 9.77
N THR A 143 -6.78 4.39 8.97
CA THR A 143 -8.05 4.73 8.30
C THR A 143 -9.14 5.11 9.29
N LEU A 144 -9.30 4.34 10.38
CA LEU A 144 -10.29 4.63 11.40
C LEU A 144 -10.04 6.01 12.06
N ALA A 145 -8.80 6.27 12.45
CA ALA A 145 -8.41 7.53 13.06
C ALA A 145 -8.64 8.72 12.10
N GLY A 146 -8.26 8.56 10.82
CA GLY A 146 -8.50 9.56 9.78
C GLY A 146 -9.98 9.81 9.53
N ALA A 147 -10.78 8.76 9.44
CA ALA A 147 -12.21 8.83 9.22
C ALA A 147 -12.96 9.50 10.41
N ILE A 148 -12.52 9.25 11.65
CA ILE A 148 -13.08 9.91 12.85
C ILE A 148 -12.63 11.37 12.93
N SER A 149 -11.39 11.66 12.55
CA SER A 149 -10.88 13.04 12.55
C SER A 149 -11.64 13.95 11.58
N GLY A 150 -12.22 13.38 10.53
CA GLY A 150 -13.09 14.08 9.59
C GLY A 150 -12.48 15.38 9.08
N ASN A 151 -13.30 16.44 8.99
CA ASN A 151 -12.90 17.76 8.53
C ASN A 151 -12.23 18.64 9.61
N LEU A 152 -11.68 18.03 10.67
CA LEU A 152 -11.04 18.76 11.76
C LEU A 152 -9.65 19.28 11.39
N LEU A 153 -9.02 18.75 10.34
CA LEU A 153 -7.71 19.17 9.90
C LEU A 153 -7.80 20.28 8.86
N PRO A 154 -6.97 21.34 8.98
CA PRO A 154 -6.83 22.37 7.97
C PRO A 154 -6.33 21.82 6.64
N ASP A 155 -6.71 22.45 5.51
CA ASP A 155 -6.35 22.01 4.14
C ASP A 155 -4.83 21.86 3.92
N PHE A 156 -4.01 22.69 4.58
CA PHE A 156 -2.56 22.58 4.47
C PHE A 156 -2.02 21.24 5.05
N MET A 157 -2.65 20.72 6.10
CA MET A 157 -2.28 19.41 6.66
C MET A 157 -2.71 18.26 5.75
N MET A 158 -3.87 18.40 5.09
CA MET A 158 -4.33 17.43 4.07
C MET A 158 -3.30 17.35 2.93
N SER A 159 -2.86 18.49 2.44
CA SER A 159 -1.83 18.58 1.39
C SER A 159 -0.49 17.99 1.84
N ALA A 160 -0.07 18.24 3.08
CA ALA A 160 1.17 17.68 3.63
C ALA A 160 1.10 16.14 3.78
N LEU A 161 -0.03 15.61 4.22
CA LEU A 161 -0.25 14.15 4.35
C LEU A 161 -0.29 13.47 2.97
N SER A 162 -0.87 14.10 1.96
CA SER A 162 -0.84 13.61 0.58
C SER A 162 0.59 13.45 0.05
N VAL A 163 1.48 14.38 0.40
CA VAL A 163 2.90 14.29 0.05
C VAL A 163 3.63 13.16 0.80
N ALA A 164 3.16 12.79 1.99
CA ALA A 164 3.76 11.70 2.78
C ALA A 164 3.74 10.35 2.04
N ILE A 165 2.72 10.09 1.21
CA ILE A 165 2.62 8.90 0.35
C ILE A 165 3.84 8.83 -0.58
N TYR A 166 4.17 9.93 -1.24
CA TYR A 166 5.33 10.00 -2.13
C TYR A 166 6.63 9.82 -1.38
N GLY A 167 6.74 10.40 -0.18
CA GLY A 167 7.89 10.20 0.71
C GLY A 167 8.11 8.74 1.08
N MET A 168 7.05 8.00 1.35
CA MET A 168 7.12 6.56 1.62
C MET A 168 7.66 5.79 0.41
N PHE A 169 7.14 6.04 -0.80
CA PHE A 169 7.65 5.39 -2.01
C PHE A 169 9.12 5.72 -2.28
N LEU A 170 9.52 6.96 -2.08
CA LEU A 170 10.93 7.36 -2.22
C LEU A 170 11.83 6.64 -1.21
N ALA A 171 11.38 6.49 0.03
CA ALA A 171 12.12 5.76 1.06
C ALA A 171 12.35 4.29 0.72
N ILE A 172 11.42 3.66 -0.03
CA ILE A 172 11.54 2.27 -0.48
C ILE A 172 12.45 2.17 -1.71
N ILE A 173 12.36 3.11 -2.66
CA ILE A 173 13.05 3.05 -3.96
C ILE A 173 14.52 3.50 -3.85
N ILE A 174 14.81 4.51 -3.04
CA ILE A 174 16.15 5.10 -2.97
C ILE A 174 17.24 4.11 -2.53
N PRO A 175 17.06 3.29 -1.47
CA PRO A 175 18.11 2.36 -1.05
C PRO A 175 18.51 1.31 -2.11
N PRO A 176 17.57 0.61 -2.78
CA PRO A 176 17.91 -0.30 -3.87
C PRO A 176 18.50 0.42 -5.09
N ALA A 177 18.01 1.62 -5.43
CA ALA A 177 18.50 2.39 -6.56
C ALA A 177 19.94 2.85 -6.38
N LYS A 178 20.37 3.14 -5.13
CA LYS A 178 21.78 3.45 -4.83
C LYS A 178 22.71 2.24 -5.03
N GLN A 179 22.20 1.03 -4.86
CA GLN A 179 22.99 -0.20 -4.95
C GLN A 179 23.00 -0.79 -6.36
N ASN A 180 22.01 -0.51 -7.19
CA ASN A 180 21.86 -1.10 -8.51
C ASN A 180 21.43 -0.06 -9.56
N LYS A 181 22.33 0.20 -10.50
CA LYS A 181 22.10 1.17 -11.61
C LYS A 181 20.92 0.80 -12.52
N ALA A 182 20.61 -0.51 -12.67
CA ALA A 182 19.46 -0.94 -13.44
C ALA A 182 18.15 -0.56 -12.74
N VAL A 183 18.08 -0.70 -11.40
CA VAL A 183 16.93 -0.25 -10.60
C VAL A 183 16.78 1.25 -10.69
N LEU A 184 17.87 2.01 -10.61
CA LEU A 184 17.86 3.46 -10.79
C LEU A 184 17.32 3.86 -12.16
N ALA A 185 17.80 3.22 -13.24
CA ALA A 185 17.36 3.51 -14.61
C ALA A 185 15.84 3.23 -14.78
N VAL A 186 15.35 2.10 -14.26
CA VAL A 186 13.92 1.77 -14.31
C VAL A 186 13.09 2.76 -13.49
N ALA A 187 13.51 3.11 -12.28
CA ALA A 187 12.81 4.07 -11.43
C ALA A 187 12.73 5.46 -12.10
N VAL A 188 13.84 5.95 -12.67
CA VAL A 188 13.87 7.24 -13.37
C VAL A 188 13.00 7.21 -14.62
N SER A 189 13.10 6.16 -15.45
CA SER A 189 12.29 6.02 -16.67
C SER A 189 10.80 5.97 -16.34
N TYR A 190 10.41 5.19 -15.33
CA TYR A 190 9.02 5.10 -14.89
C TYR A 190 8.50 6.45 -14.41
N THR A 191 9.27 7.16 -13.60
CA THR A 191 8.90 8.48 -13.09
C THR A 191 8.70 9.48 -14.23
N HIS A 192 9.60 9.52 -15.23
CA HIS A 192 9.46 10.40 -16.37
C HIS A 192 8.28 10.08 -17.29
N LEU A 193 7.89 8.80 -17.38
CA LEU A 193 6.74 8.39 -18.17
C LEU A 193 5.40 8.67 -17.47
N THR A 194 5.37 8.58 -16.14
CA THR A 194 4.12 8.73 -15.37
C THR A 194 3.85 10.14 -14.87
N LEU A 195 4.89 10.95 -14.61
CA LEU A 195 4.74 12.34 -14.17
C LEU A 195 3.86 13.21 -15.09
N PRO A 196 4.00 13.16 -16.43
CA PRO A 196 3.12 13.93 -17.31
C PRO A 196 1.65 13.56 -17.13
N THR A 197 1.35 12.27 -17.00
CA THR A 197 -0.02 11.76 -16.84
C THR A 197 -0.66 12.23 -15.52
N ILE A 198 0.09 12.20 -14.42
CA ILE A 198 -0.35 12.69 -13.11
C ILE A 198 -0.58 14.20 -13.14
N VAL A 199 0.32 14.96 -13.77
CA VAL A 199 0.18 16.43 -13.89
C VAL A 199 -1.05 16.81 -14.70
N TYR A 200 -1.37 16.07 -15.77
CA TYR A 200 -2.60 16.29 -16.53
C TYR A 200 -3.86 15.98 -15.71
N MET A 201 -3.89 14.91 -14.94
CA MET A 201 -5.01 14.59 -14.06
C MET A 201 -5.19 15.62 -12.94
N CYS A 202 -4.12 16.08 -12.29
CA CYS A 202 -4.19 17.12 -11.28
C CYS A 202 -4.68 18.45 -11.87
N ARG A 203 -4.27 18.81 -13.07
CA ARG A 203 -4.66 20.07 -13.70
C ARG A 203 -6.14 20.11 -14.08
N SER A 204 -6.74 18.97 -14.46
CA SER A 204 -8.17 18.90 -14.75
C SER A 204 -9.04 19.01 -13.49
N ARG A 205 -8.51 18.63 -12.32
CA ARG A 205 -9.24 18.68 -11.03
C ARG A 205 -9.20 20.05 -10.35
N TRP A 206 -8.25 20.91 -10.74
CA TRP A 206 -8.05 22.25 -10.15
C TRP A 206 -8.30 23.38 -11.14
N SER A 207 -8.98 23.11 -12.27
CA SER A 207 -9.39 24.16 -13.17
C SER A 207 -10.57 24.94 -12.57
N PRO A 208 -10.46 26.31 -12.45
CA PRO A 208 -11.51 27.12 -11.81
C PRO A 208 -12.81 27.26 -12.61
N ASP A 209 -12.96 26.53 -13.71
CA ASP A 209 -14.06 26.68 -14.66
C ASP A 209 -15.11 25.56 -14.55
N HIS A 210 -15.43 25.15 -13.31
CA HIS A 210 -16.64 24.35 -13.04
C HIS A 210 -17.33 24.83 -11.78
#